data_04a8a21afc8df67a43581966e24fa787
#
_entry.id   04a8a21afc8df67a43581966e24fa787
#
_cell.length_a   1.000
_cell.length_b   1.000
_cell.length_c   1.000
_cell.angle_alpha   90.00
_cell.angle_beta   90.00
_cell.angle_gamma   90.00
#
_symmetry.space_group_name_H-M   'P 1'
#
loop_
_entity.id
_entity.type
_entity.pdbx_description
1 polymer ?
#
loop_
_entity_poly.entity_id
_entity_poly.type
_entity_poly.pdbx_seq_one_letter_code
_entity_poly.pdbx_strand_id
1 'polypeptide(L)'
;MHFDHKAYGERIKRLRRSKGLTQEQLAEKLCVSRTYIGKIEKGSQVGPIELAAELAVLFDVRLEHLLLGNECPANNRRQDLQWVIAFLSELEAEL
;
A
#
# COMPACT_ATOMS: atom_id res chain seq x y z
N MET A 1 -0.21 -13.81 -9.16
CA MET A 1 -0.51 -12.90 -8.04
C MET A 1 -1.71 -12.02 -8.41
N HIS A 2 -2.71 -12.00 -7.56
CA HIS A 2 -3.96 -11.29 -7.84
C HIS A 2 -4.05 -10.01 -7.01
N PHE A 3 -4.12 -8.87 -7.68
CA PHE A 3 -4.28 -7.59 -7.01
C PHE A 3 -5.76 -7.24 -6.86
N ASP A 4 -6.20 -7.09 -5.62
CA ASP A 4 -7.59 -6.80 -5.31
C ASP A 4 -7.76 -5.31 -5.01
N HIS A 5 -8.33 -4.58 -5.96
CA HIS A 5 -8.55 -3.13 -5.86
C HIS A 5 -9.42 -2.75 -4.67
N LYS A 6 -10.42 -3.56 -4.39
CA LYS A 6 -11.35 -3.31 -3.31
C LYS A 6 -10.68 -3.49 -1.95
N ALA A 7 -9.92 -4.55 -1.80
CA ALA A 7 -9.18 -4.80 -0.56
C ALA A 7 -8.12 -3.72 -0.33
N TYR A 8 -7.47 -3.27 -1.40
CA TYR A 8 -6.51 -2.17 -1.34
C TYR A 8 -7.18 -0.90 -0.81
N GLY A 9 -8.34 -0.54 -1.36
CA GLY A 9 -9.08 0.63 -0.92
C GLY A 9 -9.51 0.54 0.54
N GLU A 10 -9.93 -0.64 0.98
CA GLU A 10 -10.33 -0.85 2.37
C GLU A 10 -9.16 -0.72 3.33
N ARG A 11 -7.98 -1.19 2.93
CA ARG A 11 -6.76 -1.03 3.76
C ARG A 11 -6.40 0.44 3.91
N ILE A 12 -6.48 1.22 2.84
CA ILE A 12 -6.23 2.66 2.88
C ILE A 12 -7.21 3.33 3.82
N LYS A 13 -8.48 3.00 3.72
CA LYS A 13 -9.52 3.56 4.58
C LYS A 13 -9.26 3.23 6.05
N ARG A 14 -8.89 1.98 6.33
CA ARG A 14 -8.60 1.54 7.69
C ARG A 14 -7.39 2.27 8.26
N LEU A 15 -6.33 2.37 7.48
CA LEU A 15 -5.12 3.07 7.91
C LEU A 15 -5.37 4.57 8.11
N ARG A 16 -6.15 5.17 7.21
CA ARG A 16 -6.54 6.56 7.34
C ARG A 16 -7.26 6.81 8.65
N ARG A 17 -8.25 5.97 8.96
CA ARG A 17 -9.02 6.08 10.19
C ARG A 17 -8.16 5.85 11.43
N SER A 18 -7.20 4.94 11.34
CA SER A 18 -6.29 4.67 12.46
C SER A 18 -5.40 5.87 12.78
N LYS A 19 -5.14 6.73 11.78
CA LYS A 19 -4.38 7.97 11.96
C LYS A 19 -5.28 9.16 12.30
N GLY A 20 -6.58 8.95 12.42
CA GLY A 20 -7.52 10.02 12.72
C GLY A 20 -7.72 11.02 11.59
N LEU A 21 -7.48 10.62 10.36
CA LEU A 21 -7.58 11.50 9.20
C LEU A 21 -8.92 11.35 8.50
N THR A 22 -9.47 12.47 8.01
CA THR A 22 -10.61 12.45 7.10
C THR A 22 -10.11 12.22 5.67
N GLN A 23 -11.02 11.90 4.75
CA GLN A 23 -10.67 11.79 3.33
C GLN A 23 -10.07 13.09 2.79
N GLU A 24 -10.64 14.22 3.22
CA GLU A 24 -10.16 15.52 2.81
C GLU A 24 -8.73 15.79 3.30
N GLN A 25 -8.46 15.45 4.56
CA GLN A 25 -7.12 15.62 5.12
C GLN A 25 -6.09 14.75 4.42
N LEU A 26 -6.46 13.51 4.10
CA LEU A 26 -5.58 12.61 3.36
C LEU A 26 -5.32 13.15 1.96
N ALA A 27 -6.37 13.64 1.30
CA ALA A 27 -6.24 14.22 -0.03
C ALA A 27 -5.30 15.41 -0.04
N GLU A 28 -5.39 16.27 0.97
CA GLU A 28 -4.48 17.42 1.11
C GLU A 28 -3.03 16.99 1.25
N LYS A 29 -2.78 15.97 2.06
CA LYS A 29 -1.42 15.46 2.28
C LYS A 29 -0.81 14.89 1.01
N LEU A 30 -1.64 14.32 0.14
CA LEU A 30 -1.19 13.70 -1.10
C LEU A 30 -1.33 14.62 -2.32
N CYS A 31 -1.84 15.83 -2.11
CA CYS A 31 -2.05 16.81 -3.20
C CYS A 31 -2.97 16.26 -4.30
N VAL A 32 -4.03 15.57 -3.89
CA VAL A 32 -5.06 15.04 -4.79
C VAL A 32 -6.43 15.50 -4.31
N SER A 33 -7.47 15.23 -5.08
CA SER A 33 -8.82 15.61 -4.71
C SER A 33 -9.42 14.60 -3.72
N ARG A 34 -10.35 15.07 -2.90
CA ARG A 34 -11.11 14.21 -1.99
C ARG A 34 -11.89 13.15 -2.77
N THR A 35 -12.46 13.53 -3.90
CA THR A 35 -13.21 12.62 -4.77
C THR A 35 -12.33 11.46 -5.22
N TYR A 36 -11.08 11.76 -5.55
CA TYR A 36 -10.12 10.73 -5.96
C TYR A 36 -9.83 9.74 -4.83
N ILE A 37 -9.62 10.25 -3.61
CA ILE A 37 -9.44 9.39 -2.44
C ILE A 37 -10.66 8.49 -2.23
N GLY A 38 -11.87 9.05 -2.35
CA GLY A 38 -13.10 8.27 -2.24
C GLY A 38 -13.18 7.13 -3.25
N LYS A 39 -12.77 7.39 -4.49
CA LYS A 39 -12.76 6.36 -5.54
C LYS A 39 -11.76 5.25 -5.24
N ILE A 40 -10.59 5.60 -4.71
CA ILE A 40 -9.57 4.63 -4.32
C ILE A 40 -10.10 3.76 -3.17
N GLU A 41 -10.70 4.37 -2.18
CA GLU A 41 -11.24 3.64 -1.02
C GLU A 41 -12.39 2.71 -1.39
N LYS A 42 -13.14 3.05 -2.42
CA LYS A 42 -14.23 2.20 -2.93
C LYS A 42 -13.74 1.09 -3.85
N GLY A 43 -12.49 1.17 -4.29
CA GLY A 43 -11.93 0.19 -5.20
C GLY A 43 -12.22 0.46 -6.67
N SER A 44 -12.76 1.65 -7.02
CA SER A 44 -13.03 1.99 -8.41
C SER A 44 -11.79 2.52 -9.15
N GLN A 45 -10.78 2.97 -8.40
CA GLN A 45 -9.50 3.39 -8.96
C GLN A 45 -8.37 2.96 -8.02
N VAL A 46 -7.19 2.75 -8.57
CA VAL A 46 -6.00 2.39 -7.79
C VAL A 46 -5.01 3.56 -7.73
N GLY A 47 -4.92 4.31 -8.81
CA GLY A 47 -3.95 5.37 -8.94
C GLY A 47 -2.57 4.86 -9.34
N PRO A 48 -1.61 5.77 -9.54
CA PRO A 48 -0.25 5.39 -9.92
C PRO A 48 0.51 4.78 -8.74
N ILE A 49 1.58 4.06 -9.07
CA ILE A 49 2.41 3.41 -8.05
C ILE A 49 3.07 4.44 -7.12
N GLU A 50 3.35 5.63 -7.62
CA GLU A 50 3.93 6.71 -6.82
C GLU A 50 2.99 7.09 -5.67
N LEU A 51 1.69 7.09 -5.93
CA LEU A 51 0.70 7.37 -4.91
C LEU A 51 0.69 6.28 -3.83
N ALA A 52 0.78 5.03 -4.25
CA ALA A 52 0.86 3.90 -3.31
C ALA A 52 2.11 4.01 -2.44
N ALA A 53 3.23 4.40 -3.02
CA ALA A 53 4.48 4.59 -2.28
C ALA A 53 4.35 5.73 -1.26
N GLU A 54 3.72 6.83 -1.64
CA GLU A 54 3.48 7.95 -0.73
C GLU A 54 2.55 7.54 0.43
N LEU A 55 1.52 6.77 0.14
CA LEU A 55 0.61 6.25 1.16
C LEU A 55 1.34 5.33 2.14
N ALA A 56 2.23 4.48 1.63
CA ALA A 56 3.01 3.57 2.47
C ALA A 56 3.90 4.35 3.42
N VAL A 57 4.55 5.40 2.95
CA VAL A 57 5.39 6.26 3.78
C VAL A 57 4.53 7.01 4.81
N LEU A 58 3.42 7.58 4.38
CA LEU A 58 2.53 8.35 5.25
C LEU A 58 1.97 7.50 6.39
N PHE A 59 1.58 6.28 6.09
CA PHE A 59 1.01 5.36 7.08
C PHE A 59 2.05 4.52 7.80
N ASP A 60 3.32 4.68 7.44
CA ASP A 60 4.44 3.94 8.04
C ASP A 60 4.20 2.43 7.94
N VAL A 61 3.83 1.98 6.76
CA VAL A 61 3.65 0.56 6.45
C VAL A 61 4.46 0.20 5.21
N ARG A 62 4.69 -1.07 5.01
CA ARG A 62 5.39 -1.54 3.82
C ARG A 62 4.45 -1.46 2.62
N LEU A 63 5.02 -1.15 1.46
CA LEU A 63 4.26 -1.11 0.22
C LEU A 63 3.57 -2.45 -0.06
N GLU A 64 4.24 -3.56 0.18
CA GLU A 64 3.64 -4.90 0.04
C GLU A 64 2.42 -5.09 0.93
N HIS A 65 2.49 -4.63 2.17
CA HIS A 65 1.36 -4.71 3.09
C HIS A 65 0.18 -3.94 2.54
N LEU A 66 0.44 -2.74 2.02
CA LEU A 66 -0.60 -1.89 1.47
C LEU A 66 -1.22 -2.52 0.22
N LEU A 67 -0.40 -3.05 -0.67
CA LEU A 67 -0.87 -3.59 -1.95
C LEU A 67 -1.46 -5.00 -1.83
N LEU A 68 -0.84 -5.85 -1.04
CA LEU A 68 -1.19 -7.27 -1.00
C LEU A 68 -1.86 -7.71 0.29
N GLY A 69 -1.85 -6.85 1.32
CA GLY A 69 -2.48 -7.16 2.58
C GLY A 69 -1.78 -8.27 3.36
N ASN A 70 -0.49 -8.45 3.13
CA ASN A 70 0.30 -9.44 3.86
C ASN A 70 0.47 -8.98 5.30
N GLU A 71 -0.48 -9.33 6.14
CA GLU A 71 -0.34 -9.15 7.57
C GLU A 71 0.54 -10.28 8.08
N CYS A 72 1.82 -10.17 7.81
CA CYS A 72 2.75 -11.12 8.36
C CYS A 72 2.96 -10.78 9.83
N PRO A 73 2.72 -11.73 10.74
CA PRO A 73 3.12 -11.53 12.12
C PRO A 73 4.60 -11.17 12.19
N ALA A 74 5.00 -10.45 13.22
CA ALA A 74 6.37 -9.95 13.33
C ALA A 74 7.42 -11.06 13.18
N ASN A 75 7.08 -12.29 13.54
CA ASN A 75 7.98 -13.44 13.42
C ASN A 75 8.19 -13.92 11.99
N ASN A 76 7.40 -13.44 11.03
CA ASN A 76 7.53 -13.79 9.61
C ASN A 76 8.33 -12.78 8.79
N ARG A 77 8.80 -11.71 9.42
CA ARG A 77 9.58 -10.69 8.72
C ARG A 77 10.82 -11.23 8.04
N ARG A 78 11.48 -12.20 8.67
CA ARG A 78 12.69 -12.82 8.10
C ARG A 78 12.38 -13.56 6.82
N GLN A 79 11.27 -14.26 6.77
CA GLN A 79 10.86 -15.00 5.57
C GLN A 79 10.56 -14.05 4.41
N ASP A 80 9.88 -12.94 4.70
CA ASP A 80 9.59 -11.93 3.68
C ASP A 80 10.87 -11.32 3.12
N LEU A 81 11.82 -10.98 3.99
CA LEU A 81 13.10 -10.43 3.58
C LEU A 81 13.91 -11.42 2.75
N GLN A 82 13.91 -12.69 3.15
CA GLN A 82 14.62 -13.73 2.42
C GLN A 82 14.03 -13.94 1.03
N TRP A 83 12.71 -13.87 0.92
CA TRP A 83 12.04 -14.00 -0.37
C TRP A 83 12.41 -12.84 -1.30
N VAL A 84 12.41 -11.61 -0.79
CA VAL A 84 12.76 -10.42 -1.57
C VAL A 84 14.23 -10.50 -2.00
N ILE A 85 15.13 -10.89 -1.09
CA ILE A 85 16.54 -11.04 -1.39
C ILE A 85 16.77 -12.10 -2.46
N ALA A 86 16.09 -13.24 -2.36
CA ALA A 86 16.19 -14.30 -3.35
C ALA A 86 15.70 -13.84 -4.72
N PHE A 87 14.60 -13.09 -4.75
CA PHE A 87 14.04 -12.54 -5.98
C PHE A 87 15.01 -11.57 -6.64
N LEU A 88 15.59 -10.67 -5.85
CA LEU A 88 16.57 -9.70 -6.36
C LEU A 88 17.84 -10.39 -6.84
N SER A 89 18.28 -11.44 -6.14
CA SER A 89 19.46 -12.21 -6.55
C SER A 89 19.24 -12.89 -7.89
N GLU A 90 18.07 -13.42 -8.14
CA GLU A 90 17.71 -14.02 -9.43
C GLU A 90 17.72 -12.99 -10.55
N LEU A 91 17.22 -11.79 -10.29
CA LEU A 91 17.26 -10.71 -11.26
C LEU A 91 18.69 -10.30 -11.60
N GLU A 92 19.56 -10.24 -10.61
CA GLU A 92 20.97 -9.91 -10.82
C GLU A 92 21.67 -11.00 -11.60
N ALA A 93 21.32 -12.26 -11.38
CA ALA A 93 21.94 -13.37 -12.08
C ALA A 93 21.58 -13.39 -13.58
N GLU A 94 20.46 -12.80 -13.95
CA GLU A 94 20.05 -12.70 -15.36
C GLU A 94 20.72 -11.54 -16.09
N LEU A 95 21.30 -10.63 -15.37
CA LEU A 95 22.01 -9.50 -15.96
C LEU A 95 23.45 -9.87 -16.28
#